data_bb3dcaf04a4f115a5a334b43f9500cac
#
_entry.id   bb3dcaf04a4f115a5a334b43f9500cac
#
_cell.length_a   1.000
_cell.length_b   1.000
_cell.length_c   1.000
_cell.angle_alpha   90.00
_cell.angle_beta   90.00
_cell.angle_gamma   90.00
#
_symmetry.space_group_name_H-M   'P 1'
#
loop_
_entity.id
_entity.type
_entity.pdbx_description
1 polymer ?
#
loop_
_entity_poly.entity_id
_entity_poly.type
_entity_poly.pdbx_seq_one_letter_code
_entity_poly.pdbx_strand_id
1 'polypeptide(L)' 'MQKRVECECGWSQQTDDEATLVAAVQKHAKEVHNMEGVTSEQVLAQARPV' A
#
# COMPACT_ATOMS: atom_id res chain seq x y z
N MET A 1 5.01 3.58 14.97
CA MET A 1 6.04 2.97 14.10
C MET A 1 5.62 3.13 12.65
N GLN A 2 6.54 3.46 11.80
CA GLN A 2 6.23 3.66 10.40
C GLN A 2 6.31 2.34 9.63
N LYS A 3 5.50 2.26 8.58
CA LYS A 3 5.53 1.13 7.66
C LYS A 3 5.66 1.64 6.24
N ARG A 4 6.27 0.84 5.41
CA ARG A 4 6.50 1.19 4.00
C ARG A 4 6.04 0.06 3.10
N VAL A 5 5.37 0.43 2.02
CA VAL A 5 5.00 -0.51 0.95
C VAL A 5 5.67 -0.04 -0.33
N GLU A 6 6.24 -0.97 -1.06
CA GLU A 6 6.83 -0.70 -2.36
C GLU A 6 6.09 -1.47 -3.44
N CYS A 7 5.89 -0.83 -4.58
CA CYS A 7 5.27 -1.43 -5.74
C CYS A 7 6.33 -1.73 -6.81
N GLU A 8 6.07 -2.75 -7.62
CA GLU A 8 6.99 -3.15 -8.67
C GLU A 8 7.23 -2.06 -9.71
N CYS A 9 6.28 -1.14 -9.85
CA CYS A 9 6.42 -0.01 -10.78
C CYS A 9 7.32 1.10 -10.27
N GLY A 10 7.91 0.96 -9.08
CA GLY A 10 8.78 1.96 -8.49
C GLY A 10 8.09 2.91 -7.52
N TRP A 11 6.79 2.79 -7.37
CA TRP A 11 6.03 3.60 -6.42
C TRP A 11 6.24 3.07 -5.00
N SER A 12 6.32 3.97 -4.05
CA SER A 12 6.39 3.59 -2.64
C SER A 12 5.61 4.58 -1.78
N GLN A 13 5.18 4.10 -0.63
CA GLN A 13 4.47 4.92 0.34
C GLN A 13 4.93 4.54 1.74
N GLN A 14 5.20 5.53 2.57
CA GLN A 14 5.63 5.33 3.95
C GLN A 14 4.79 6.21 4.86
N THR A 15 4.23 5.61 5.90
CA THR A 15 3.41 6.33 6.87
C THR A 15 3.34 5.53 8.17
N ASP A 16 3.04 6.22 9.27
CA ASP A 16 2.79 5.59 10.56
C ASP A 16 1.30 5.21 10.74
N ASP A 17 0.44 5.60 9.82
CA ASP A 17 -1.00 5.32 9.87
C ASP A 17 -1.34 4.21 8.89
N GLU A 18 -1.69 3.04 9.42
CA GLU A 18 -2.04 1.89 8.59
C GLU A 18 -3.25 2.15 7.69
N ALA A 19 -4.25 2.89 8.18
CA ALA A 19 -5.43 3.19 7.38
C ALA A 19 -5.05 4.06 6.18
N THR A 20 -4.19 5.05 6.38
CA THR A 20 -3.70 5.89 5.29
C THR A 20 -2.88 5.07 4.30
N LEU A 21 -2.04 4.17 4.81
CA LEU A 21 -1.22 3.31 3.96
C LEU A 21 -2.08 2.41 3.09
N VAL A 22 -3.08 1.76 3.68
CA VAL A 22 -4.01 0.90 2.95
C VAL A 22 -4.74 1.69 1.88
N ALA A 23 -5.28 2.86 2.22
CA ALA A 23 -6.01 3.69 1.27
C ALA A 23 -5.12 4.11 0.10
N ALA A 24 -3.87 4.49 0.38
CA ALA A 24 -2.93 4.91 -0.65
C ALA A 24 -2.60 3.75 -1.60
N VAL A 25 -2.38 2.57 -1.07
CA VAL A 25 -2.06 1.40 -1.89
C VAL A 25 -3.26 0.98 -2.73
N GLN A 26 -4.46 0.97 -2.13
CA GLN A 26 -5.68 0.63 -2.86
C GLN A 26 -5.92 1.59 -4.01
N LYS A 27 -5.75 2.88 -3.77
CA LYS A 27 -5.91 3.89 -4.82
C LYS A 27 -4.89 3.70 -5.92
N HIS A 28 -3.63 3.48 -5.56
CA HIS A 28 -2.57 3.26 -6.53
C HIS A 28 -2.84 2.03 -7.39
N ALA A 29 -3.21 0.93 -6.75
CA ALA A 29 -3.49 -0.31 -7.48
C ALA A 29 -4.63 -0.13 -8.48
N LYS A 30 -5.69 0.59 -8.07
CA LYS A 30 -6.82 0.83 -8.94
C LYS A 30 -6.48 1.74 -10.12
N GLU A 31 -5.75 2.82 -9.88
CA GLU A 31 -5.46 3.82 -10.90
C GLU A 31 -4.35 3.40 -11.86
N VAL A 32 -3.31 2.75 -11.34
CA VAL A 32 -2.12 2.43 -12.12
C VAL A 32 -2.19 1.03 -12.69
N HIS A 33 -2.64 0.07 -11.90
CA HIS A 33 -2.66 -1.34 -12.28
C HIS A 33 -4.06 -1.86 -12.59
N ASN A 34 -5.07 -1.02 -12.47
CA ASN A 34 -6.47 -1.36 -12.70
C ASN A 34 -6.89 -2.60 -11.91
N MET A 35 -6.37 -2.74 -10.71
CA MET A 35 -6.67 -3.86 -9.82
C MET A 35 -7.77 -3.46 -8.84
N GLU A 36 -8.83 -4.24 -8.77
CA GLU A 36 -9.88 -4.07 -7.78
C GLU A 36 -9.83 -5.22 -6.79
N GLY A 37 -10.39 -5.02 -5.62
CA GLY A 37 -10.46 -6.06 -4.61
C GLY A 37 -9.19 -6.23 -3.78
N VAL A 38 -8.28 -5.27 -3.86
CA VAL A 38 -7.11 -5.28 -2.96
C VAL A 38 -7.59 -5.01 -1.54
N THR A 39 -7.33 -5.93 -0.63
CA THR A 39 -7.80 -5.84 0.74
C THR A 39 -6.73 -5.24 1.65
N SER A 40 -7.17 -4.75 2.83
CA SER A 40 -6.23 -4.25 3.82
C SER A 40 -5.25 -5.33 4.25
N GLU A 41 -5.69 -6.59 4.34
CA GLU A 41 -4.82 -7.69 4.69
C GLU A 41 -3.69 -7.86 3.68
N GLN A 42 -4.01 -7.75 2.40
CA GLN A 42 -2.99 -7.86 1.35
C GLN A 42 -1.98 -6.72 1.44
N VAL A 43 -2.45 -5.51 1.71
CA VAL A 43 -1.58 -4.35 1.84
C VAL A 43 -0.65 -4.52 3.05
N LEU A 44 -1.21 -4.90 4.19
CA LEU A 44 -0.43 -5.03 5.41
C LEU A 44 0.55 -6.20 5.34
N ALA A 45 0.22 -7.25 4.59
CA ALA A 45 1.14 -8.36 4.38
C ALA A 45 2.39 -7.93 3.61
N GLN A 46 2.28 -6.92 2.76
CA GLN A 46 3.40 -6.39 2.00
C GLN A 46 4.12 -5.25 2.73
N ALA A 47 3.46 -4.63 3.71
CA ALA A 47 4.04 -3.52 4.44
C ALA A 47 5.18 -3.99 5.33
N ARG A 48 6.24 -3.21 5.38
CA ARG A 48 7.42 -3.51 6.19
C ARG A 48 7.63 -2.42 7.23
N PRO A 49 7.99 -2.78 8.46
CA PRO A 49 8.35 -1.77 9.45
C PRO A 49 9.65 -1.08 9.04
N VAL A 50 9.69 0.21 9.24
CA VAL A 50 10.88 1.02 8.96
C VAL A 50 11.37 1.72 10.21
#